data_e7ac5ca8c91288cfc81d7f28740d2c08
#
_entry.id   e7ac5ca8c91288cfc81d7f28740d2c08
#
_cell.length_a   1.000
_cell.length_b   1.000
_cell.length_c   1.000
_cell.angle_alpha   90.00
_cell.angle_beta   90.00
_cell.angle_gamma   90.00
#
_symmetry.space_group_name_H-M   'P 1'
#
loop_
_entity.id
_entity.type
_entity.pdbx_description
1 polymer ?
#
loop_
_entity_poly.entity_id
_entity_poly.type
_entity_poly.pdbx_seq_one_letter_code
_entity_poly.pdbx_strand_id
1 'polypeptide(L)'
;MIEHDTRLRVGRGIAKTETEASQQALSMLKDRSRSEKPPGLVSDGWGGHREALVEVYGKVPPKKPGPGRPPTKKRPAADWQYLQMVKQRENGRVIGVQPRVIYGDELQVQAQLSEHTAYVERTHLTSRHMNGRLVRKTLGFSKKLEMLIAACIWEDIVYNFARHVRTLAIEVNETQRRWLNRSPAMAAGLTDHIWSIEELLTLVPVPNNT
;
A
#
# COMPACT_ATOMS: atom_id res chain seq x y z
N MET A 1 -1.66 -1.32 -0.72
CA MET A 1 -0.68 -0.65 0.17
C MET A 1 -1.25 0.68 0.62
N ILE A 2 -0.91 1.12 1.81
CA ILE A 2 -1.40 2.37 2.41
C ILE A 2 -0.23 3.07 3.09
N GLU A 3 -0.16 4.38 2.93
CA GLU A 3 0.79 5.22 3.65
C GLU A 3 0.28 5.44 5.09
N HIS A 4 1.20 5.41 6.06
CA HIS A 4 0.86 5.35 7.49
C HIS A 4 0.21 6.63 8.02
N ASP A 5 0.75 7.81 7.71
CA ASP A 5 0.33 9.07 8.34
C ASP A 5 -0.91 9.66 7.65
N THR A 6 -0.93 9.62 6.33
CA THR A 6 -2.02 10.21 5.53
C THR A 6 -3.14 9.22 5.21
N ARG A 7 -2.95 7.92 5.47
CA ARG A 7 -3.88 6.84 5.06
C ARG A 7 -4.09 6.76 3.54
N LEU A 8 -3.22 7.39 2.76
CA LEU A 8 -3.31 7.37 1.30
C LEU A 8 -3.08 5.95 0.78
N ARG A 9 -3.96 5.47 -0.07
CA ARG A 9 -3.75 4.20 -0.78
C ARG A 9 -2.80 4.46 -1.94
N VAL A 10 -1.60 3.89 -1.86
CA VAL A 10 -0.50 4.17 -2.78
C VAL A 10 -0.23 3.06 -3.78
N GLY A 11 -0.71 1.85 -3.52
CA GLY A 11 -0.51 0.72 -4.42
C GLY A 11 -1.50 -0.41 -4.17
N ARG A 12 -1.90 -1.07 -5.25
CA ARG A 12 -2.78 -2.24 -5.24
C ARG A 12 -2.28 -3.25 -6.28
N GLY A 13 -2.32 -4.53 -5.94
CA GLY A 13 -2.09 -5.62 -6.88
C GLY A 13 -3.34 -6.49 -7.01
N ILE A 14 -3.65 -6.90 -8.23
CA ILE A 14 -4.73 -7.84 -8.54
C ILE A 14 -4.16 -8.86 -9.51
N ALA A 15 -3.86 -10.06 -9.00
CA ALA A 15 -3.22 -11.12 -9.75
C ALA A 15 -3.74 -12.49 -9.32
N LYS A 16 -3.29 -13.55 -10.00
CA LYS A 16 -3.64 -14.92 -9.66
C LYS A 16 -2.94 -15.42 -8.40
N THR A 17 -1.75 -14.91 -8.12
CA THR A 17 -0.94 -15.28 -6.96
C THR A 17 -0.69 -14.07 -6.06
N GLU A 18 -0.50 -14.32 -4.77
CA GLU A 18 -0.17 -13.26 -3.79
C GLU A 18 1.18 -12.59 -4.09
N THR A 19 2.15 -13.36 -4.60
CA THR A 19 3.47 -12.84 -4.99
C THR A 19 3.35 -11.85 -6.16
N GLU A 20 2.64 -12.22 -7.23
CA GLU A 20 2.39 -11.31 -8.35
C GLU A 20 1.61 -10.06 -7.91
N ALA A 21 0.60 -10.21 -7.06
CA ALA A 21 -0.15 -9.07 -6.53
C ALA A 21 0.74 -8.14 -5.71
N SER A 22 1.65 -8.69 -4.90
CA SER A 22 2.62 -7.91 -4.15
C SER A 22 3.62 -7.18 -5.07
N GLN A 23 4.10 -7.83 -6.12
CA GLN A 23 4.97 -7.22 -7.13
C GLN A 23 4.26 -6.08 -7.86
N GLN A 24 3.01 -6.27 -8.28
CA GLN A 24 2.21 -5.21 -8.91
C GLN A 24 2.03 -3.99 -8.00
N ALA A 25 1.68 -4.23 -6.72
CA ALA A 25 1.51 -3.16 -5.75
C ALA A 25 2.80 -2.38 -5.48
N LEU A 26 3.95 -3.06 -5.41
CA LEU A 26 5.26 -2.46 -5.22
C LEU A 26 5.74 -1.74 -6.49
N SER A 27 5.49 -2.27 -7.68
CA SER A 27 5.79 -1.60 -8.95
C SER A 27 5.00 -0.30 -9.07
N MET A 28 3.69 -0.33 -8.76
CA MET A 28 2.86 0.87 -8.74
C MET A 28 3.37 1.92 -7.74
N LEU A 29 3.84 1.49 -6.56
CA LEU A 29 4.47 2.39 -5.59
C LEU A 29 5.75 3.01 -6.15
N LYS A 30 6.61 2.20 -6.77
CA LYS A 30 7.87 2.66 -7.38
C LYS A 30 7.60 3.71 -8.46
N ASP A 31 6.68 3.44 -9.38
CA ASP A 31 6.33 4.35 -10.47
C ASP A 31 5.76 5.68 -9.95
N ARG A 32 4.92 5.64 -8.91
CA ARG A 32 4.31 6.83 -8.31
C ARG A 32 5.29 7.66 -7.48
N SER A 33 6.17 7.01 -6.74
CA SER A 33 7.19 7.69 -5.92
C SER A 33 8.37 8.21 -6.76
N ARG A 34 8.54 7.71 -7.99
CA ARG A 34 9.70 7.98 -8.85
C ARG A 34 11.04 7.71 -8.14
N SER A 35 11.04 6.76 -7.20
CA SER A 35 12.19 6.43 -6.38
C SER A 35 12.73 5.04 -6.72
N GLU A 36 14.03 4.96 -6.89
CA GLU A 36 14.75 3.68 -7.04
C GLU A 36 14.96 2.94 -5.70
N LYS A 37 14.75 3.64 -4.59
CA LYS A 37 14.81 3.09 -3.25
C LYS A 37 13.39 2.89 -2.72
N PRO A 38 13.05 1.72 -2.13
CA PRO A 38 11.77 1.55 -1.45
C PRO A 38 11.71 2.46 -0.22
N PRO A 39 10.55 3.03 0.11
CA PRO A 39 10.33 3.65 1.41
C PRO A 39 10.45 2.62 2.52
N GLY A 40 10.44 3.05 3.77
CA GLY A 40 10.29 2.14 4.90
C GLY A 40 8.96 1.38 4.83
N LEU A 41 9.02 0.05 4.91
CA LEU A 41 7.87 -0.83 4.71
C LEU A 41 7.58 -1.67 5.95
N VAL A 42 6.30 -1.84 6.24
CA VAL A 42 5.80 -2.77 7.25
C VAL A 42 4.80 -3.72 6.60
N SER A 43 4.93 -5.02 6.85
CA SER A 43 3.97 -6.03 6.39
C SER A 43 3.65 -7.06 7.47
N ASP A 44 2.74 -7.96 7.18
CA ASP A 44 2.60 -9.19 7.95
C ASP A 44 3.80 -10.15 7.73
N GLY A 45 3.81 -11.27 8.43
CA GLY A 45 4.92 -12.24 8.40
C GLY A 45 5.00 -13.11 7.14
N TRP A 46 4.24 -12.82 6.07
CA TRP A 46 4.29 -13.61 4.85
C TRP A 46 5.58 -13.37 4.06
N GLY A 47 6.31 -14.47 3.75
CA GLY A 47 7.64 -14.40 3.12
C GLY A 47 7.65 -13.82 1.71
N GLY A 48 6.56 -13.97 0.95
CA GLY A 48 6.45 -13.50 -0.43
C GLY A 48 6.56 -11.98 -0.58
N HIS A 49 6.26 -11.20 0.45
CA HIS A 49 6.49 -9.74 0.43
C HIS A 49 7.96 -9.39 0.30
N ARG A 50 8.84 -10.12 0.99
CA ARG A 50 10.30 -9.95 0.89
C ARG A 50 10.79 -10.24 -0.52
N GLU A 51 10.32 -11.33 -1.12
CA GLU A 51 10.70 -11.73 -2.48
C GLU A 51 10.22 -10.70 -3.51
N ALA A 52 8.96 -10.26 -3.39
CA ALA A 52 8.41 -9.24 -4.26
C ALA A 52 9.18 -7.91 -4.15
N LEU A 53 9.59 -7.51 -2.94
CA LEU A 53 10.37 -6.31 -2.71
C LEU A 53 11.73 -6.37 -3.42
N VAL A 54 12.44 -7.51 -3.28
CA VAL A 54 13.72 -7.72 -3.96
C VAL A 54 13.55 -7.77 -5.47
N GLU A 55 12.45 -8.35 -5.97
CA GLU A 55 12.20 -8.41 -7.41
C GLU A 55 11.97 -7.01 -8.01
N VAL A 56 11.23 -6.14 -7.34
CA VAL A 56 10.88 -4.80 -7.86
C VAL A 56 12.01 -3.77 -7.70
N TYR A 57 12.64 -3.74 -6.53
CA TYR A 57 13.63 -2.71 -6.19
C TYR A 57 15.07 -3.22 -6.17
N GLY A 58 15.28 -4.53 -6.09
CA GLY A 58 16.60 -5.12 -6.01
C GLY A 58 17.41 -4.93 -7.29
N LYS A 59 18.73 -4.86 -7.15
CA LYS A 59 19.67 -4.72 -8.25
C LYS A 59 20.55 -5.96 -8.35
N VAL A 60 20.86 -6.36 -9.58
CA VAL A 60 21.85 -7.41 -9.83
C VAL A 60 23.23 -6.83 -9.54
N PRO A 61 24.02 -7.41 -8.63
CA PRO A 61 25.35 -6.90 -8.33
C PRO A 61 26.27 -7.01 -9.55
N PRO A 62 27.23 -6.09 -9.71
CA PRO A 62 28.18 -6.15 -10.80
C PRO A 62 29.01 -7.44 -10.73
N LYS A 63 29.44 -7.94 -11.90
CA LYS A 63 30.37 -9.08 -11.97
C LYS A 63 31.67 -8.70 -11.29
N LYS A 64 32.14 -9.51 -10.35
CA LYS A 64 33.46 -9.36 -9.77
C LYS A 64 34.55 -9.65 -10.85
N PRO A 65 35.70 -8.96 -10.82
CA PRO A 65 36.82 -9.31 -11.69
C PRO A 65 37.25 -10.77 -11.50
N GLY A 66 37.49 -11.47 -12.58
CA GLY A 66 37.95 -12.86 -12.55
C GLY A 66 37.08 -13.84 -13.33
N PRO A 67 37.51 -15.13 -13.42
CA PRO A 67 36.72 -16.17 -14.06
C PRO A 67 35.47 -16.51 -13.23
N GLY A 68 34.37 -16.77 -13.91
CA GLY A 68 33.10 -17.16 -13.26
C GLY A 68 31.89 -16.59 -13.97
N ARG A 69 30.73 -17.22 -13.71
CA ARG A 69 29.43 -16.77 -14.25
C ARG A 69 29.01 -15.47 -13.57
N PRO A 70 28.51 -14.47 -14.31
CA PRO A 70 27.92 -13.26 -13.73
C PRO A 70 26.77 -13.60 -12.77
N PRO A 71 26.57 -12.83 -11.67
CA PRO A 71 25.42 -12.98 -10.82
C PRO A 71 24.14 -12.63 -11.61
N THR A 72 23.07 -13.40 -11.37
CA THR A 72 21.77 -13.18 -12.01
C THR A 72 20.70 -12.80 -11.00
N LYS A 73 20.94 -13.06 -9.72
CA LYS A 73 19.96 -12.81 -8.65
C LYS A 73 20.07 -11.36 -8.16
N LYS A 74 18.94 -10.69 -8.11
CA LYS A 74 18.79 -9.38 -7.49
C LYS A 74 19.07 -9.44 -5.99
N ARG A 75 19.61 -8.37 -5.43
CA ARG A 75 19.90 -8.22 -4.00
C ARG A 75 19.33 -6.91 -3.49
N PRO A 76 18.93 -6.87 -2.20
CA PRO A 76 18.55 -5.62 -1.55
C PRO A 76 19.76 -4.72 -1.37
N ALA A 77 19.55 -3.40 -1.32
CA ALA A 77 20.58 -2.46 -0.91
C ALA A 77 20.67 -2.41 0.63
N ALA A 78 21.82 -2.01 1.16
CA ALA A 78 22.08 -1.98 2.59
C ALA A 78 21.24 -0.94 3.36
N ASP A 79 20.72 0.07 2.65
CA ASP A 79 19.98 1.19 3.19
C ASP A 79 18.45 0.99 3.18
N TRP A 80 17.97 -0.22 2.85
CA TRP A 80 16.55 -0.54 2.92
C TRP A 80 16.09 -0.67 4.36
N GLN A 81 14.83 -0.34 4.60
CA GLN A 81 14.15 -0.49 5.89
C GLN A 81 12.87 -1.31 5.70
N TYR A 82 12.84 -2.49 6.29
CA TYR A 82 11.69 -3.38 6.19
C TYR A 82 11.45 -4.16 7.46
N LEU A 83 10.24 -4.03 7.99
CA LEU A 83 9.75 -4.67 9.21
C LEU A 83 8.62 -5.64 8.88
N GLN A 84 8.65 -6.82 9.45
CA GLN A 84 7.52 -7.76 9.42
C GLN A 84 6.91 -7.93 10.81
N MET A 85 5.58 -7.91 10.87
CA MET A 85 4.80 -8.24 12.07
C MET A 85 4.43 -9.71 12.04
N VAL A 86 5.13 -10.54 12.81
CA VAL A 86 4.96 -11.99 12.83
C VAL A 86 3.99 -12.39 13.94
N LYS A 87 2.86 -13.00 13.56
CA LYS A 87 1.86 -13.51 14.51
C LYS A 87 2.36 -14.83 15.13
N GLN A 88 2.54 -14.83 16.43
CA GLN A 88 2.80 -16.06 17.20
C GLN A 88 1.47 -16.78 17.44
N ARG A 89 1.47 -18.08 17.18
CA ARG A 89 0.27 -18.92 17.35
C ARG A 89 0.57 -20.08 18.27
N GLU A 90 -0.36 -20.33 19.17
CA GLU A 90 -0.40 -21.51 20.00
C GLU A 90 -1.80 -22.13 19.93
N ASN A 91 -1.87 -23.43 19.67
CA ASN A 91 -3.14 -24.16 19.48
C ASN A 91 -4.12 -23.47 18.49
N GLY A 92 -3.59 -22.88 17.39
CA GLY A 92 -4.38 -22.17 16.39
C GLY A 92 -4.80 -20.72 16.77
N ARG A 93 -4.55 -20.29 18.00
CA ARG A 93 -4.85 -18.92 18.47
C ARG A 93 -3.63 -18.02 18.38
N VAL A 94 -3.84 -16.74 18.04
CA VAL A 94 -2.77 -15.74 18.10
C VAL A 94 -2.56 -15.36 19.55
N ILE A 95 -1.37 -15.64 20.08
CA ILE A 95 -0.97 -15.32 21.47
C ILE A 95 -0.12 -14.05 21.55
N GLY A 96 0.46 -13.62 20.42
CA GLY A 96 1.29 -12.41 20.37
C GLY A 96 1.62 -12.01 18.93
N VAL A 97 2.15 -10.82 18.78
CA VAL A 97 2.72 -10.30 17.54
C VAL A 97 4.10 -9.78 17.82
N GLN A 98 5.10 -10.23 17.07
CA GLN A 98 6.48 -9.79 17.24
C GLN A 98 6.96 -9.05 16.00
N PRO A 99 7.58 -7.87 16.15
CA PRO A 99 8.29 -7.21 15.07
C PRO A 99 9.55 -8.02 14.71
N ARG A 100 9.82 -8.18 13.42
CA ARG A 100 11.04 -8.80 12.90
C ARG A 100 11.61 -7.92 11.80
N VAL A 101 12.75 -7.31 12.06
CA VAL A 101 13.47 -6.52 11.08
C VAL A 101 14.06 -7.45 10.02
N ILE A 102 13.76 -7.19 8.76
CA ILE A 102 14.24 -7.95 7.61
C ILE A 102 15.39 -7.23 6.92
N TYR A 103 15.29 -5.92 6.81
CA TYR A 103 16.32 -5.05 6.25
C TYR A 103 16.44 -3.79 7.08
N GLY A 104 17.67 -3.31 7.25
CA GLY A 104 18.03 -2.11 7.99
C GLY A 104 18.57 -2.40 9.39
N ASP A 105 19.00 -1.34 10.06
CA ASP A 105 19.41 -1.40 11.46
C ASP A 105 18.20 -1.56 12.38
N GLU A 106 18.26 -2.48 13.32
CA GLU A 106 17.12 -2.88 14.15
C GLU A 106 16.57 -1.72 14.97
N LEU A 107 17.44 -0.95 15.62
CA LEU A 107 17.03 0.18 16.46
C LEU A 107 16.42 1.30 15.63
N GLN A 108 17.02 1.61 14.47
CA GLN A 108 16.51 2.65 13.58
C GLN A 108 15.17 2.28 12.95
N VAL A 109 15.04 1.03 12.49
CA VAL A 109 13.82 0.54 11.87
C VAL A 109 12.67 0.52 12.87
N GLN A 110 12.88 0.03 14.09
CA GLN A 110 11.85 0.02 15.13
C GLN A 110 11.46 1.43 15.59
N ALA A 111 12.41 2.38 15.62
CA ALA A 111 12.11 3.76 15.98
C ALA A 111 11.32 4.52 14.89
N GLN A 112 11.52 4.18 13.62
CA GLN A 112 10.94 4.91 12.49
C GLN A 112 9.67 4.29 11.93
N LEU A 113 9.53 2.96 12.00
CA LEU A 113 8.41 2.24 11.42
C LEU A 113 7.38 1.86 12.49
N SER A 114 6.11 1.99 12.15
CA SER A 114 5.00 1.60 13.01
C SER A 114 4.96 0.08 13.20
N GLU A 115 4.90 -0.35 14.44
CA GLU A 115 4.85 -1.78 14.82
C GLU A 115 3.45 -2.39 14.68
N HIS A 116 2.65 -1.99 13.71
CA HIS A 116 1.34 -2.61 13.48
C HIS A 116 0.86 -2.52 12.04
N THR A 117 0.04 -3.49 11.65
CA THR A 117 -0.61 -3.57 10.34
C THR A 117 -2.09 -3.16 10.37
N ALA A 118 -2.55 -2.56 11.47
CA ALA A 118 -3.96 -2.26 11.71
C ALA A 118 -4.61 -1.41 10.61
N TYR A 119 -3.87 -0.45 10.05
CA TYR A 119 -4.38 0.40 8.98
C TYR A 119 -4.59 -0.35 7.66
N VAL A 120 -3.72 -1.30 7.33
CA VAL A 120 -3.89 -2.16 6.15
C VAL A 120 -5.10 -3.07 6.34
N GLU A 121 -5.24 -3.70 7.51
CA GLU A 121 -6.39 -4.57 7.83
C GLU A 121 -7.70 -3.77 7.77
N ARG A 122 -7.71 -2.55 8.33
CA ARG A 122 -8.86 -1.63 8.25
C ARG A 122 -9.17 -1.23 6.82
N THR A 123 -8.14 -0.99 6.00
CA THR A 123 -8.31 -0.67 4.58
C THR A 123 -8.95 -1.83 3.82
N HIS A 124 -8.55 -3.06 4.08
CA HIS A 124 -9.16 -4.24 3.47
C HIS A 124 -10.64 -4.39 3.87
N LEU A 125 -10.99 -4.12 5.12
CA LEU A 125 -12.38 -4.10 5.56
C LEU A 125 -13.17 -3.01 4.82
N THR A 126 -12.63 -1.80 4.75
CA THR A 126 -13.23 -0.67 4.04
C THR A 126 -13.45 -1.00 2.56
N SER A 127 -12.47 -1.62 1.89
CA SER A 127 -12.60 -2.07 0.50
C SER A 127 -13.76 -3.04 0.30
N ARG A 128 -13.95 -3.99 1.21
CA ARG A 128 -15.10 -4.92 1.12
C ARG A 128 -16.44 -4.23 1.31
N HIS A 129 -16.49 -3.17 2.14
CA HIS A 129 -17.71 -2.37 2.31
C HIS A 129 -18.00 -1.46 1.12
N MET A 130 -16.98 -0.89 0.49
CA MET A 130 -17.13 0.03 -0.64
C MET A 130 -17.33 -0.69 -1.97
N ASN A 131 -16.78 -1.91 -2.10
CA ASN A 131 -16.78 -2.67 -3.33
C ASN A 131 -17.33 -4.08 -3.11
N GLY A 132 -18.61 -4.27 -3.44
CA GLY A 132 -19.31 -5.55 -3.28
C GLY A 132 -18.66 -6.72 -4.03
N ARG A 133 -17.82 -6.44 -5.06
CA ARG A 133 -17.06 -7.47 -5.80
C ARG A 133 -15.95 -8.11 -4.98
N LEU A 134 -15.50 -7.44 -3.90
CA LEU A 134 -14.46 -7.91 -2.99
C LEU A 134 -15.00 -8.64 -1.75
N VAL A 135 -16.30 -8.72 -1.61
CA VAL A 135 -16.95 -9.45 -0.51
C VAL A 135 -16.73 -10.95 -0.70
N ARG A 136 -16.32 -11.63 0.37
CA ARG A 136 -16.12 -13.09 0.33
C ARG A 136 -17.45 -13.82 0.11
N LYS A 137 -17.43 -14.85 -0.73
CA LYS A 137 -18.62 -15.70 -1.04
C LYS A 137 -19.81 -14.90 -1.56
N THR A 138 -19.59 -13.78 -2.25
CA THR A 138 -20.66 -13.03 -2.92
C THR A 138 -20.99 -13.63 -4.28
N LEU A 139 -22.24 -13.57 -4.68
CA LEU A 139 -22.66 -13.84 -6.07
C LEU A 139 -22.34 -12.64 -6.99
N GLY A 140 -22.02 -11.47 -6.42
CA GLY A 140 -21.67 -10.24 -7.13
C GLY A 140 -20.21 -10.15 -7.58
N PHE A 141 -19.46 -11.27 -7.63
CA PHE A 141 -18.07 -11.27 -8.10
C PHE A 141 -17.95 -10.87 -9.58
N SER A 142 -16.82 -10.29 -9.95
CA SER A 142 -16.56 -9.91 -11.33
C SER A 142 -16.26 -11.14 -12.19
N LYS A 143 -17.02 -11.33 -13.26
CA LYS A 143 -16.75 -12.37 -14.28
C LYS A 143 -15.56 -12.01 -15.17
N LYS A 144 -15.28 -10.70 -15.34
CA LYS A 144 -14.16 -10.18 -16.14
C LYS A 144 -13.18 -9.47 -15.23
N LEU A 145 -11.88 -9.77 -15.39
CA LEU A 145 -10.80 -9.18 -14.59
C LEU A 145 -10.71 -7.67 -14.77
N GLU A 146 -10.89 -7.18 -16.01
CA GLU A 146 -10.91 -5.75 -16.34
C GLU A 146 -11.90 -4.97 -15.49
N MET A 147 -13.12 -5.53 -15.33
CA MET A 147 -14.17 -4.90 -14.53
C MET A 147 -13.84 -4.88 -13.04
N LEU A 148 -13.11 -5.89 -12.55
CA LEU A 148 -12.61 -5.89 -11.17
C LEU A 148 -11.53 -4.82 -10.99
N ILE A 149 -10.58 -4.75 -11.92
CA ILE A 149 -9.50 -3.75 -11.91
C ILE A 149 -10.09 -2.34 -11.92
N ALA A 150 -11.00 -2.04 -12.86
CA ALA A 150 -11.65 -0.74 -12.95
C ALA A 150 -12.41 -0.37 -11.66
N ALA A 151 -13.18 -1.30 -11.11
CA ALA A 151 -13.90 -1.08 -9.85
C ALA A 151 -12.95 -0.82 -8.67
N CYS A 152 -11.81 -1.49 -8.62
CA CYS A 152 -10.81 -1.27 -7.57
C CYS A 152 -10.06 0.06 -7.73
N ILE A 153 -9.76 0.46 -8.96
CA ILE A 153 -9.16 1.79 -9.25
C ILE A 153 -10.14 2.89 -8.82
N TRP A 154 -11.40 2.79 -9.24
CA TRP A 154 -12.43 3.74 -8.85
C TRP A 154 -12.59 3.83 -7.33
N GLU A 155 -12.63 2.69 -6.66
CA GLU A 155 -12.70 2.63 -5.20
C GLU A 155 -11.51 3.34 -4.53
N ASP A 156 -10.29 3.16 -5.04
CA ASP A 156 -9.11 3.83 -4.50
C ASP A 156 -9.16 5.34 -4.71
N ILE A 157 -9.65 5.80 -5.87
CA ILE A 157 -9.85 7.22 -6.16
C ILE A 157 -10.86 7.83 -5.19
N VAL A 158 -12.04 7.22 -5.07
CA VAL A 158 -13.09 7.68 -4.15
C VAL A 158 -12.59 7.68 -2.69
N TYR A 159 -11.88 6.63 -2.28
CA TYR A 159 -11.31 6.56 -0.93
C TYR A 159 -10.29 7.67 -0.68
N ASN A 160 -9.40 7.92 -1.62
CA ASN A 160 -8.32 8.89 -1.45
C ASN A 160 -8.82 10.34 -1.51
N PHE A 161 -9.76 10.67 -2.38
CA PHE A 161 -10.15 12.05 -2.66
C PHE A 161 -11.50 12.44 -2.07
N ALA A 162 -12.51 11.59 -2.17
CA ALA A 162 -13.88 11.93 -1.78
C ALA A 162 -14.29 11.48 -0.38
N ARG A 163 -13.56 10.53 0.20
CA ARG A 163 -13.90 10.01 1.53
C ARG A 163 -13.09 10.72 2.61
N HIS A 164 -13.76 11.31 3.60
CA HIS A 164 -13.08 11.75 4.81
C HIS A 164 -12.75 10.55 5.72
N VAL A 165 -11.60 10.62 6.38
CA VAL A 165 -11.15 9.64 7.37
C VAL A 165 -11.10 10.31 8.73
N ARG A 166 -11.90 9.85 9.68
CA ARG A 166 -12.07 10.49 10.99
C ARG A 166 -10.74 10.73 11.72
N THR A 167 -9.79 9.81 11.62
CA THR A 167 -8.47 9.93 12.28
C THR A 167 -7.56 10.96 11.63
N LEU A 168 -7.92 11.51 10.48
CA LEU A 168 -7.18 12.56 9.78
C LEU A 168 -7.76 13.95 10.02
N ALA A 169 -8.87 14.06 10.77
CA ALA A 169 -9.43 15.36 11.13
C ALA A 169 -8.44 16.14 12.00
N ILE A 170 -8.32 17.42 11.73
CA ILE A 170 -7.49 18.36 12.51
C ILE A 170 -8.38 19.30 13.31
N GLU A 171 -7.91 19.70 14.48
CA GLU A 171 -8.58 20.71 15.28
C GLU A 171 -8.31 22.09 14.67
N VAL A 172 -9.37 22.85 14.47
CA VAL A 172 -9.31 24.23 13.96
C VAL A 172 -10.03 25.13 14.96
N ASN A 173 -9.38 26.24 15.32
CA ASN A 173 -9.96 27.22 16.26
C ASN A 173 -10.86 28.22 15.52
N GLU A 174 -11.84 27.68 14.77
CA GLU A 174 -12.85 28.49 14.10
C GLU A 174 -14.14 28.56 14.92
N THR A 175 -14.81 29.71 14.89
CA THR A 175 -16.02 30.00 15.70
C THR A 175 -17.18 29.05 15.46
N GLN A 176 -17.20 28.32 14.33
CA GLN A 176 -18.31 27.43 13.93
C GLN A 176 -17.92 25.95 13.82
N ARG A 177 -16.63 25.63 13.74
CA ARG A 177 -16.16 24.25 13.58
C ARG A 177 -14.95 23.98 14.45
N ARG A 178 -15.06 22.97 15.31
CA ARG A 178 -13.92 22.48 16.08
C ARG A 178 -13.00 21.56 15.26
N TRP A 179 -13.56 20.79 14.32
CA TRP A 179 -12.83 19.79 13.54
C TRP A 179 -12.99 20.03 12.05
N LEU A 180 -11.88 20.05 11.33
CA LEU A 180 -11.83 20.01 9.87
C LEU A 180 -11.61 18.56 9.43
N ASN A 181 -12.62 17.99 8.76
CA ASN A 181 -12.51 16.68 8.16
C ASN A 181 -11.55 16.71 6.96
N ARG A 182 -10.69 15.70 6.83
CA ARG A 182 -9.78 15.59 5.69
C ARG A 182 -9.90 14.24 5.01
N SER A 183 -9.75 14.24 3.69
CA SER A 183 -9.50 13.03 2.92
C SER A 183 -8.02 12.62 3.01
N PRO A 184 -7.65 11.35 2.68
CA PRO A 184 -6.26 10.96 2.56
C PRO A 184 -5.44 11.84 1.62
N ALA A 185 -6.00 12.25 0.49
CA ALA A 185 -5.36 13.14 -0.47
C ALA A 185 -5.10 14.54 0.11
N MET A 186 -6.02 15.08 0.91
CA MET A 186 -5.79 16.33 1.66
C MET A 186 -4.68 16.17 2.68
N ALA A 187 -4.67 15.08 3.43
CA ALA A 187 -3.62 14.82 4.41
C ALA A 187 -2.24 14.67 3.77
N ALA A 188 -2.19 14.16 2.54
CA ALA A 188 -0.98 14.03 1.73
C ALA A 188 -0.59 15.32 0.96
N GLY A 189 -1.37 16.40 1.09
CA GLY A 189 -1.12 17.66 0.38
C GLY A 189 -1.36 17.62 -1.13
N LEU A 190 -2.14 16.65 -1.61
CA LEU A 190 -2.46 16.49 -3.04
C LEU A 190 -3.67 17.32 -3.48
N THR A 191 -4.48 17.77 -2.53
CA THR A 191 -5.66 18.60 -2.75
C THR A 191 -5.96 19.39 -1.48
N ASP A 192 -6.70 20.48 -1.61
CA ASP A 192 -7.10 21.39 -0.54
C ASP A 192 -8.51 21.11 0.01
N HIS A 193 -9.30 20.28 -0.67
CA HIS A 193 -10.68 19.97 -0.30
C HIS A 193 -11.04 18.50 -0.49
N ILE A 194 -12.18 18.10 0.05
CA ILE A 194 -12.80 16.79 -0.19
C ILE A 194 -13.58 16.88 -1.50
N TRP A 195 -13.20 16.07 -2.47
CA TRP A 195 -13.81 16.07 -3.79
C TRP A 195 -15.21 15.47 -3.77
N SER A 196 -16.11 16.05 -4.55
CA SER A 196 -17.39 15.43 -4.87
C SER A 196 -17.21 14.32 -5.92
N ILE A 197 -18.19 13.43 -6.02
CA ILE A 197 -18.18 12.41 -7.09
C ILE A 197 -18.31 13.07 -8.47
N GLU A 198 -19.04 14.17 -8.57
CA GLU A 198 -19.19 14.94 -9.79
C GLU A 198 -17.84 15.51 -10.27
N GLU A 199 -17.05 16.11 -9.36
CA GLU A 199 -15.70 16.57 -9.68
C GLU A 199 -14.80 15.44 -10.17
N LEU A 200 -14.83 14.28 -9.49
CA LEU A 200 -14.06 13.11 -9.90
C LEU A 200 -14.41 12.64 -11.33
N LEU A 201 -15.69 12.68 -11.69
CA LEU A 201 -16.16 12.24 -13.01
C LEU A 201 -15.87 13.26 -14.11
N THR A 202 -15.85 14.55 -13.79
CA THR A 202 -15.64 15.63 -14.78
C THR A 202 -14.16 15.91 -15.04
N LEU A 203 -13.28 15.66 -14.04
CA LEU A 203 -11.84 15.93 -14.15
C LEU A 203 -11.03 14.73 -14.68
N VAL A 204 -11.61 13.54 -14.75
CA VAL A 204 -10.95 12.41 -15.43
C VAL A 204 -10.93 12.69 -16.94
N PRO A 205 -9.74 12.88 -17.56
CA PRO A 205 -9.67 13.07 -18.99
C PRO A 205 -10.30 11.85 -19.69
N VAL A 206 -11.34 12.06 -20.46
CA VAL A 206 -11.86 11.02 -21.36
C VAL A 206 -10.74 10.77 -22.38
N PRO A 207 -10.20 9.55 -22.53
CA PRO A 207 -9.20 9.30 -23.54
C PRO A 207 -9.82 9.64 -24.90
N ASN A 208 -9.20 10.56 -25.62
CA ASN A 208 -9.58 10.83 -27.01
C ASN A 208 -9.37 9.54 -27.79
N ASN A 209 -10.45 8.85 -28.12
CA ASN A 209 -10.44 7.78 -29.11
C ASN A 209 -10.17 8.44 -30.47
N THR A 210 -8.90 8.60 -30.83
CA THR A 210 -8.45 8.85 -32.20
C THR A 210 -7.92 7.55 -32.79
#